data_83e8c86f334875dfd3c3f3f310285703
#
_entry.id   83e8c86f334875dfd3c3f3f310285703
#
_cell.length_a   1.000
_cell.length_b   1.000
_cell.length_c   1.000
_cell.angle_alpha   90.00
_cell.angle_beta   90.00
_cell.angle_gamma   90.00
#
_symmetry.space_group_name_H-M   'P 1'
#
loop_
_entity.id
_entity.type
_entity.pdbx_description
1 polymer ?
#
loop_
_entity_poly.entity_id
_entity_poly.type
_entity_poly.pdbx_seq_one_letter_code
_entity_poly.pdbx_strand_id
1 'polypeptide(L)'
;MAVYKIADLNIKIECHGDYLKYLLKNYRCDYTDCDFEVVATDNDIQAERIIASGFTDEMYKSSAVLRKISGKILADYDGILFHGAAIEYKSKAYLFCAPSGTGKTTHIML
;
A
#
# COMPACT_ATOMS: atom_id res chain seq x y z
N MET A 1 13.92 7.67 6.11
CA MET A 1 13.15 6.47 5.70
C MET A 1 12.91 5.59 6.91
N ALA A 2 11.78 4.97 7.00
CA ALA A 2 11.44 4.03 8.07
C ALA A 2 11.15 2.64 7.49
N VAL A 3 11.18 1.62 8.35
CA VAL A 3 10.87 0.25 7.97
C VAL A 3 9.43 -0.06 8.40
N TYR A 4 8.68 -0.66 7.50
CA TYR A 4 7.29 -1.07 7.71
C TYR A 4 7.15 -2.56 7.45
N LYS A 5 6.42 -3.25 8.32
CA LYS A 5 6.16 -4.68 8.15
C LYS A 5 4.81 -4.86 7.46
N ILE A 6 4.84 -5.31 6.22
CA ILE A 6 3.66 -5.53 5.38
C ILE A 6 3.75 -6.95 4.81
N ALA A 7 2.72 -7.77 5.05
CA ALA A 7 2.67 -9.17 4.59
C ALA A 7 3.92 -9.97 5.00
N ASP A 8 4.36 -9.79 6.25
CA ASP A 8 5.57 -10.40 6.81
C ASP A 8 6.89 -9.99 6.14
N LEU A 9 6.86 -8.96 5.29
CA LEU A 9 8.05 -8.38 4.68
C LEU A 9 8.40 -7.08 5.38
N ASN A 10 9.68 -6.90 5.66
CA ASN A 10 10.21 -5.65 6.19
C ASN A 10 10.62 -4.77 5.02
N ILE A 11 9.88 -3.71 4.80
CA ILE A 11 10.05 -2.82 3.65
C ILE A 11 10.50 -1.45 4.13
N LYS A 12 11.65 -0.99 3.66
CA LYS A 12 12.12 0.35 3.94
C LYS A 12 11.51 1.30 2.93
N ILE A 13 10.72 2.26 3.40
CA ILE A 13 9.89 3.10 2.54
C ILE A 13 10.20 4.58 2.75
N GLU A 14 10.44 5.30 1.65
CA GLU A 14 10.38 6.76 1.62
C GLU A 14 8.95 7.19 1.29
N CYS A 15 8.26 7.77 2.27
CA CYS A 15 6.83 8.06 2.14
C CYS A 15 6.50 9.37 1.40
N HIS A 16 7.47 10.24 1.15
CA HIS A 16 7.29 11.51 0.43
C HIS A 16 6.22 12.45 1.03
N GLY A 17 5.93 12.33 2.32
CA GLY A 17 4.98 13.23 2.98
C GLY A 17 4.19 12.54 4.09
N ASP A 18 3.29 13.29 4.70
CA ASP A 18 2.61 12.83 5.91
C ASP A 18 1.42 11.92 5.64
N TYR A 19 0.83 12.01 4.45
CA TYR A 19 -0.36 11.20 4.10
C TYR A 19 -0.07 9.71 4.14
N LEU A 20 0.97 9.26 3.45
CA LEU A 20 1.35 7.84 3.44
C LEU A 20 1.88 7.39 4.81
N LYS A 21 2.62 8.24 5.51
CA LYS A 21 3.06 7.95 6.87
C LYS A 21 1.87 7.68 7.80
N TYR A 22 0.81 8.46 7.67
CA TYR A 22 -0.41 8.26 8.44
C TYR A 22 -1.10 6.94 8.08
N LEU A 23 -1.23 6.65 6.78
CA LEU A 23 -1.85 5.41 6.32
C LEU A 23 -1.09 4.16 6.80
N LEU A 24 0.23 4.22 6.86
CA LEU A 24 1.09 3.09 7.21
C LEU A 24 1.53 3.07 8.68
N LYS A 25 1.02 3.98 9.50
CA LYS A 25 1.50 4.16 10.90
C LYS A 25 1.46 2.88 11.73
N ASN A 26 0.45 2.02 11.52
CA ASN A 26 0.27 0.78 12.27
C ASN A 26 1.19 -0.35 11.79
N TYR A 27 1.87 -0.17 10.66
CA TYR A 27 2.79 -1.14 10.10
C TYR A 27 4.25 -0.82 10.38
N ARG A 28 4.52 0.36 10.96
CA ARG A 28 5.88 0.79 11.27
C ARG A 28 6.51 -0.11 12.32
N CYS A 29 7.77 -0.49 12.10
CA CYS A 29 8.54 -1.30 13.03
C CYS A 29 9.91 -0.69 13.27
N ASP A 30 10.59 -1.17 14.33
CA ASP A 30 11.89 -0.64 14.76
C ASP A 30 13.06 -1.42 14.16
N TYR A 31 12.81 -2.31 13.19
CA TYR A 31 13.88 -3.05 12.53
C TYR A 31 14.74 -2.12 11.68
N THR A 32 16.04 -2.41 11.66
CA THR A 32 17.01 -1.71 10.80
C THR A 32 17.23 -2.45 9.49
N ASP A 33 17.09 -3.78 9.50
CA ASP A 33 17.20 -4.61 8.30
C ASP A 33 15.90 -4.64 7.54
N CYS A 34 15.98 -4.70 6.22
CA CYS A 34 14.80 -4.78 5.37
C CYS A 34 14.99 -5.82 4.25
N ASP A 35 13.87 -6.37 3.77
CA ASP A 35 13.88 -7.29 2.65
C ASP A 35 14.10 -6.54 1.33
N PHE A 36 13.53 -5.36 1.22
CA PHE A 36 13.79 -4.45 0.10
C PHE A 36 13.46 -3.01 0.47
N GLU A 37 13.87 -2.08 -0.39
CA GLU A 37 13.72 -0.66 -0.21
C GLU A 37 12.91 -0.06 -1.36
N VAL A 38 12.02 0.89 -1.05
CA VAL A 38 11.15 1.54 -2.02
C VAL A 38 11.33 3.06 -1.96
N VAL A 39 11.70 3.62 -3.10
CA VAL A 39 11.77 5.08 -3.31
C VAL A 39 11.08 5.41 -4.62
N ALA A 40 10.00 6.18 -4.57
CA ALA A 40 9.36 6.69 -5.77
C ALA A 40 10.10 7.94 -6.27
N THR A 41 10.41 7.97 -7.56
CA THR A 41 11.03 9.13 -8.20
C THR A 41 9.99 10.14 -8.63
N ASP A 42 10.43 11.34 -9.01
CA ASP A 42 9.53 12.35 -9.57
C ASP A 42 8.83 11.85 -10.84
N ASN A 43 9.53 11.07 -11.67
CA ASN A 43 8.93 10.45 -12.84
C ASN A 43 7.83 9.45 -12.48
N ASP A 44 8.02 8.68 -11.44
CA ASP A 44 6.99 7.75 -10.94
C ASP A 44 5.73 8.52 -10.51
N ILE A 45 5.89 9.62 -9.82
CA ILE A 45 4.79 10.47 -9.35
C ILE A 45 4.06 11.10 -10.55
N GLN A 46 4.79 11.61 -11.54
CA GLN A 46 4.20 12.17 -12.75
C GLN A 46 3.42 11.14 -13.55
N ALA A 47 3.90 9.90 -13.60
CA ALA A 47 3.17 8.80 -14.24
C ALA A 47 1.79 8.58 -13.61
N GLU A 48 1.68 8.70 -12.28
CA GLU A 48 0.39 8.60 -11.59
C GLU A 48 -0.57 9.73 -11.99
N ARG A 49 -0.06 10.95 -12.21
CA ARG A 49 -0.88 12.09 -12.66
C ARG A 49 -1.48 11.86 -14.04
N ILE A 50 -0.78 11.12 -14.91
CA ILE A 50 -1.27 10.76 -16.23
C ILE A 50 -2.37 9.71 -16.17
N ILE A 51 -2.24 8.74 -15.25
CA ILE A 51 -3.20 7.64 -15.09
C ILE A 51 -4.54 8.14 -14.55
N ALA A 52 -4.52 9.06 -13.60
CA ALA A 52 -5.74 9.55 -12.94
C ALA A 52 -5.64 11.05 -12.67
N SER A 53 -6.79 11.72 -12.65
CA SER A 53 -6.89 13.15 -12.36
C SER A 53 -7.79 13.41 -11.16
N GLY A 54 -7.68 14.60 -10.57
CA GLY A 54 -8.56 15.02 -9.49
C GLY A 54 -8.08 14.64 -8.09
N PHE A 55 -6.86 14.16 -7.94
CA PHE A 55 -6.27 13.83 -6.64
C PHE A 55 -5.31 14.90 -6.16
N THR A 56 -5.01 14.89 -4.86
CA THR A 56 -4.00 15.79 -4.28
C THR A 56 -2.59 15.31 -4.58
N ASP A 57 -1.60 16.19 -4.45
CA ASP A 57 -0.18 15.82 -4.63
C ASP A 57 0.23 14.69 -3.68
N GLU A 58 -0.22 14.74 -2.43
CA GLU A 58 0.06 13.71 -1.45
C GLU A 58 -0.50 12.34 -1.88
N MET A 59 -1.68 12.32 -2.48
CA MET A 59 -2.29 11.09 -2.98
C MET A 59 -1.51 10.51 -4.17
N TYR A 60 -1.02 11.35 -5.07
CA TYR A 60 -0.18 10.90 -6.20
C TYR A 60 1.14 10.32 -5.70
N LYS A 61 1.76 10.96 -4.72
CA LYS A 61 3.00 10.45 -4.09
C LYS A 61 2.78 9.10 -3.45
N SER A 62 1.71 8.94 -2.68
CA SER A 62 1.39 7.66 -2.03
C SER A 62 1.07 6.58 -3.05
N SER A 63 0.35 6.89 -4.12
CA SER A 63 0.05 5.94 -5.20
C SER A 63 1.31 5.43 -5.89
N ALA A 64 2.27 6.32 -6.15
CA ALA A 64 3.54 5.95 -6.75
C ALA A 64 4.33 4.96 -5.87
N VAL A 65 4.40 5.24 -4.56
CA VAL A 65 5.06 4.36 -3.60
C VAL A 65 4.37 3.00 -3.53
N LEU A 66 3.05 2.98 -3.38
CA LEU A 66 2.27 1.74 -3.29
C LEU A 66 2.38 0.89 -4.56
N ARG A 67 2.44 1.52 -5.73
CA ARG A 67 2.63 0.81 -7.00
C ARG A 67 4.00 0.12 -7.05
N LYS A 68 5.04 0.77 -6.56
CA LYS A 68 6.39 0.16 -6.47
C LYS A 68 6.42 -1.02 -5.50
N ILE A 69 5.77 -0.89 -4.35
CA ILE A 69 5.64 -1.99 -3.38
C ILE A 69 4.91 -3.18 -4.04
N SER A 70 3.79 -2.91 -4.68
CA SER A 70 2.98 -3.93 -5.36
C SER A 70 3.77 -4.66 -6.45
N GLY A 71 4.49 -3.91 -7.29
CA GLY A 71 5.31 -4.48 -8.34
C GLY A 71 6.43 -5.37 -7.80
N LYS A 72 7.07 -4.95 -6.73
CA LYS A 72 8.15 -5.72 -6.09
C LYS A 72 7.63 -7.01 -5.46
N ILE A 73 6.50 -6.93 -4.77
CA ILE A 73 5.86 -8.11 -4.15
C ILE A 73 5.46 -9.11 -5.23
N LEU A 74 4.84 -8.65 -6.32
CA LEU A 74 4.43 -9.53 -7.41
C LEU A 74 5.63 -10.18 -8.10
N ALA A 75 6.68 -9.41 -8.38
CA ALA A 75 7.84 -9.90 -9.13
C ALA A 75 8.72 -10.87 -8.34
N ASP A 76 8.96 -10.59 -7.06
CA ASP A 76 9.98 -11.29 -6.27
C ASP A 76 9.41 -12.20 -5.18
N TYR A 77 8.15 -12.03 -4.79
CA TYR A 77 7.55 -12.74 -3.65
C TYR A 77 6.26 -13.47 -4.00
N ASP A 78 5.90 -13.55 -5.27
CA ASP A 78 4.68 -14.22 -5.76
C ASP A 78 3.41 -13.77 -5.03
N GLY A 79 3.39 -12.53 -4.56
CA GLY A 79 2.28 -11.96 -3.82
C GLY A 79 1.52 -10.92 -4.61
N ILE A 80 0.35 -10.57 -4.11
CA ILE A 80 -0.50 -9.53 -4.69
C ILE A 80 -0.91 -8.55 -3.59
N LEU A 81 -0.81 -7.25 -3.88
CA LEU A 81 -1.32 -6.21 -3.01
C LEU A 81 -2.74 -5.85 -3.45
N PHE A 82 -3.73 -6.20 -2.63
CA PHE A 82 -5.12 -5.91 -2.94
C PHE A 82 -5.57 -4.58 -2.39
N HIS A 83 -6.33 -3.85 -3.21
CA HIS A 83 -7.12 -2.72 -2.75
C HIS A 83 -8.54 -3.22 -2.49
N GLY A 84 -8.87 -3.48 -1.25
CA GLY A 84 -10.18 -4.01 -0.89
C GLY A 84 -10.31 -4.14 0.63
N ALA A 85 -11.37 -4.79 1.05
CA ALA A 85 -11.59 -5.13 2.44
C ALA A 85 -11.32 -6.62 2.67
N ALA A 86 -10.83 -6.98 3.85
CA ALA A 86 -10.58 -8.36 4.22
C ALA A 86 -11.12 -8.64 5.62
N ILE A 87 -11.57 -9.87 5.83
CA ILE A 87 -12.02 -10.34 7.13
C ILE A 87 -11.38 -11.70 7.41
N GLU A 88 -10.93 -11.91 8.64
CA GLU A 88 -10.47 -13.21 9.11
C GLU A 88 -11.62 -13.91 9.82
N TYR A 89 -11.88 -15.16 9.43
CA TYR A 89 -12.90 -15.99 10.03
C TYR A 89 -12.44 -17.44 10.03
N LYS A 90 -12.39 -18.07 11.19
CA LYS A 90 -11.92 -19.45 11.39
C LYS A 90 -10.53 -19.68 10.77
N SER A 91 -9.62 -18.75 11.02
CA SER A 91 -8.23 -18.77 10.52
C SER A 91 -8.09 -18.74 9.00
N LYS A 92 -9.14 -18.29 8.29
CA LYS A 92 -9.11 -18.07 6.83
C LYS A 92 -9.37 -16.61 6.53
N ALA A 93 -8.71 -16.07 5.51
CA ALA A 93 -8.92 -14.72 5.04
C ALA A 93 -9.93 -14.73 3.89
N TYR A 94 -10.92 -13.84 3.97
CA TYR A 94 -11.91 -13.63 2.93
C TYR A 94 -11.76 -12.22 2.38
N LEU A 95 -11.50 -12.09 1.08
CA LEU A 95 -11.24 -10.83 0.42
C LEU A 95 -12.48 -10.34 -0.34
N PHE A 96 -12.82 -9.07 -0.14
CA PHE A 96 -13.93 -8.42 -0.85
C PHE A 96 -13.33 -7.49 -1.91
N CYS A 97 -13.30 -7.96 -3.15
CA CYS A 97 -12.69 -7.29 -4.29
C CYS A 97 -13.76 -6.62 -5.15
N ALA A 98 -14.34 -5.54 -4.65
CA ALA A 98 -15.37 -4.79 -5.37
C ALA A 98 -14.93 -3.34 -5.56
N PRO A 99 -15.47 -2.62 -6.57
CA PRO A 99 -15.19 -1.21 -6.75
C PRO A 99 -15.55 -0.40 -5.50
N SER A 100 -14.81 0.70 -5.27
CA SER A 100 -15.09 1.60 -4.17
C SER A 100 -16.52 2.12 -4.24
N GLY A 101 -17.18 2.24 -3.09
CA GLY A 101 -18.55 2.72 -3.02
C GLY A 101 -19.62 1.64 -3.18
N THR A 102 -19.26 0.36 -3.30
CA THR A 102 -20.24 -0.74 -3.40
C THR A 102 -20.65 -1.32 -2.04
N GLY A 103 -20.27 -0.66 -0.94
CA GLY A 103 -20.68 -1.08 0.39
C GLY A 103 -19.81 -2.13 1.05
N LYS A 104 -18.56 -2.31 0.64
CA LYS A 104 -17.63 -3.29 1.21
C LYS A 104 -17.50 -3.16 2.73
N THR A 105 -17.26 -1.95 3.21
CA THR A 105 -17.09 -1.69 4.64
C THR A 105 -18.40 -1.90 5.39
N THR A 106 -19.51 -1.43 4.85
CA THR A 106 -20.84 -1.62 5.45
C THR A 106 -21.16 -3.11 5.58
N HIS A 107 -20.87 -3.90 4.56
CA HIS A 107 -21.10 -5.35 4.57
C HIS A 107 -20.28 -6.05 5.67
N ILE A 108 -19.04 -5.67 5.86
CA ILE A 108 -18.17 -6.26 6.89
C ILE A 108 -18.62 -5.87 8.30
N MET A 109 -19.12 -4.67 8.49
CA MET A 109 -19.55 -4.17 9.81
C MET A 109 -20.92 -4.69 10.25
N LEU A 110 -21.69 -5.27 9.38
CA LEU A 110 -22.95 -5.92 9.70
C LEU A 110 -22.74 -7.34 10.22
#